data_1e87c19972a8abd4356d1eaabf1060e0
#
_entry.id   1e87c19972a8abd4356d1eaabf1060e0
#
_cell.length_a   1.000
_cell.length_b   1.000
_cell.length_c   1.000
_cell.angle_alpha   90.00
_cell.angle_beta   90.00
_cell.angle_gamma   90.00
#
_symmetry.space_group_name_H-M   'P 1'
#
loop_
_entity.id
_entity.type
_entity.pdbx_description
1 polymer ?
#
loop_
_entity_poly.entity_id
_entity_poly.type
_entity_poly.pdbx_seq_one_letter_code
_entity_poly.pdbx_strand_id
1 'polypeptide(L)'
;MAIKESSDELNPPVIIAAPVLSPRGKRSAGDYLALAIATCGVGYLPVAPGTWGSLVGIGLYVLLRAGLLKVVFSIGLENRWSLLRVAYGLAVLEFLAITAIALVGTWAATRTEKLSGKKDPGKVVVDEVAGQMIALVPLGLGIGMVWWNAMPAFLLFRLFDIIKPYPCRHLEKLPAGLGIMADDIVAGIYAALGVAVLVMIQWAF
;
A
#
# COMPACT_ATOMS: atom_id res chain seq x y z
N MET A 1 16.96 65.68 -24.23
CA MET A 1 17.71 64.71 -23.48
C MET A 1 16.76 64.14 -22.42
N ALA A 2 16.09 63.02 -22.72
CA ALA A 2 15.06 62.45 -21.84
C ALA A 2 15.75 61.44 -20.92
N ILE A 3 15.67 61.70 -19.62
CA ILE A 3 16.19 60.80 -18.60
C ILE A 3 15.15 59.69 -18.46
N LYS A 4 15.51 58.47 -18.83
CA LYS A 4 14.71 57.27 -18.64
C LYS A 4 14.95 56.84 -17.20
N GLU A 5 14.02 57.15 -16.29
CA GLU A 5 14.02 56.56 -14.95
C GLU A 5 13.79 55.09 -15.06
N SER A 6 14.74 54.31 -14.61
CA SER A 6 14.67 52.85 -14.50
C SER A 6 13.84 52.53 -13.25
N SER A 7 12.68 51.93 -13.47
CA SER A 7 11.76 51.46 -12.42
C SER A 7 12.24 50.19 -11.70
N ASP A 8 13.49 49.82 -11.88
CA ASP A 8 14.04 48.55 -11.36
C ASP A 8 14.60 48.63 -9.94
N GLU A 9 14.68 49.88 -9.37
CA GLU A 9 15.20 50.03 -7.99
C GLU A 9 14.16 49.77 -6.88
N LEU A 10 12.88 49.66 -7.21
CA LEU A 10 11.81 49.45 -6.23
C LEU A 10 11.46 48.01 -5.96
N ASN A 11 12.00 47.06 -6.72
CA ASN A 11 11.79 45.63 -6.55
C ASN A 11 13.13 44.88 -6.58
N PRO A 12 13.86 44.77 -5.46
CA PRO A 12 15.06 43.96 -5.44
C PRO A 12 14.67 42.52 -5.82
N PRO A 13 15.48 41.85 -6.62
CA PRO A 13 15.18 40.46 -7.03
C PRO A 13 15.01 39.63 -5.77
N VAL A 14 13.83 39.05 -5.61
CA VAL A 14 13.59 38.04 -4.55
C VAL A 14 14.50 36.87 -4.88
N ILE A 15 15.64 36.82 -4.23
CA ILE A 15 16.53 35.66 -4.27
C ILE A 15 15.79 34.57 -3.49
N ILE A 16 14.98 33.77 -4.20
CA ILE A 16 14.49 32.53 -3.67
C ILE A 16 15.75 31.68 -3.47
N ALA A 17 16.26 31.68 -2.24
CA ALA A 17 17.35 30.78 -1.88
C ALA A 17 16.91 29.38 -2.27
N ALA A 18 17.60 28.80 -3.25
CA ALA A 18 17.39 27.41 -3.58
C ALA A 18 17.47 26.61 -2.27
N PRO A 19 16.54 25.68 -1.99
CA PRO A 19 16.59 24.92 -0.77
C PRO A 19 17.99 24.34 -0.65
N VAL A 20 18.71 24.73 0.40
CA VAL A 20 20.04 24.20 0.71
C VAL A 20 19.81 22.71 0.94
N LEU A 21 20.11 21.92 -0.07
CA LEU A 21 20.16 20.47 0.04
C LEU A 21 21.24 20.22 1.09
N SER A 22 20.83 19.94 2.32
CA SER A 22 21.74 19.51 3.36
C SER A 22 22.59 18.39 2.79
N PRO A 23 23.93 18.38 3.01
CA PRO A 23 24.80 17.33 2.48
C PRO A 23 24.21 16.00 2.93
N ARG A 24 23.95 15.09 1.98
CA ARG A 24 23.39 13.77 2.22
C ARG A 24 24.30 13.06 3.22
N GLY A 25 23.99 13.15 4.51
CA GLY A 25 24.64 12.39 5.55
C GLY A 25 24.59 10.90 5.18
N LYS A 26 25.56 10.12 5.66
CA LYS A 26 25.57 8.66 5.44
C LYS A 26 24.23 8.10 5.90
N ARG A 27 23.55 7.39 5.01
CA ARG A 27 22.26 6.73 5.30
C ARG A 27 22.46 5.75 6.45
N SER A 28 21.55 5.77 7.41
CA SER A 28 21.54 4.81 8.51
C SER A 28 21.03 3.44 8.03
N ALA A 29 21.30 2.37 8.78
CA ALA A 29 20.73 1.05 8.51
C ALA A 29 19.19 1.10 8.44
N GLY A 30 18.55 1.91 9.30
CA GLY A 30 17.10 2.12 9.27
C GLY A 30 16.59 2.79 7.99
N ASP A 31 17.42 3.62 7.33
CA ASP A 31 17.06 4.23 6.05
C ASP A 31 17.06 3.19 4.92
N TYR A 32 18.03 2.28 4.93
CA TYR A 32 18.07 1.19 3.95
C TYR A 32 16.91 0.21 4.17
N LEU A 33 16.59 -0.11 5.42
CA LEU A 33 15.45 -0.97 5.76
C LEU A 33 14.13 -0.33 5.30
N ALA A 34 13.94 0.96 5.59
CA ALA A 34 12.74 1.67 5.15
C ALA A 34 12.62 1.70 3.62
N LEU A 35 13.72 1.97 2.90
CA LEU A 35 13.73 1.92 1.44
C LEU A 35 13.41 0.52 0.92
N ALA A 36 13.99 -0.53 1.51
CA ALA A 36 13.73 -1.90 1.08
C ALA A 36 12.24 -2.29 1.26
N ILE A 37 11.65 -1.94 2.41
CA ILE A 37 10.22 -2.19 2.68
C ILE A 37 9.34 -1.34 1.78
N ALA A 38 9.59 -0.04 1.69
CA ALA A 38 8.74 0.86 0.91
C ALA A 38 8.73 0.53 -0.59
N THR A 39 9.85 0.06 -1.13
CA THR A 39 9.97 -0.22 -2.55
C THR A 39 9.75 -1.70 -2.91
N CYS A 40 9.77 -2.59 -1.91
CA CYS A 40 9.76 -4.06 -2.11
C CYS A 40 10.75 -4.53 -3.20
N GLY A 41 11.77 -3.72 -3.51
CA GLY A 41 12.70 -3.94 -4.63
C GLY A 41 12.09 -3.66 -6.01
N VAL A 42 10.81 -3.94 -6.22
CA VAL A 42 10.11 -3.76 -7.51
C VAL A 42 9.75 -2.30 -7.82
N GLY A 43 9.71 -1.42 -6.81
CA GLY A 43 9.47 0.01 -6.99
C GLY A 43 10.56 0.74 -7.81
N TYR A 44 11.68 0.07 -8.08
CA TYR A 44 12.73 0.59 -8.98
C TYR A 44 12.52 0.19 -10.45
N LEU A 45 11.51 -0.61 -10.76
CA LEU A 45 11.21 -0.98 -12.14
C LEU A 45 10.71 0.24 -12.92
N PRO A 46 11.15 0.41 -14.17
CA PRO A 46 10.89 1.62 -14.94
C PRO A 46 9.43 1.71 -15.46
N VAL A 47 8.71 0.59 -15.48
CA VAL A 47 7.36 0.51 -16.03
C VAL A 47 6.38 0.05 -14.95
N ALA A 48 5.36 0.87 -14.71
CA ALA A 48 4.21 0.57 -13.84
C ALA A 48 4.58 -0.03 -12.47
N PRO A 49 5.41 0.63 -11.63
CA PRO A 49 5.87 0.08 -10.36
C PRO A 49 4.72 -0.34 -9.45
N GLY A 50 3.61 0.38 -9.41
CA GLY A 50 2.43 0.01 -8.65
C GLY A 50 1.78 -1.29 -9.09
N THR A 51 1.80 -1.61 -10.39
CA THR A 51 1.33 -2.93 -10.89
C THR A 51 2.19 -4.06 -10.32
N TRP A 52 3.50 -3.88 -10.29
CA TRP A 52 4.42 -4.83 -9.66
C TRP A 52 4.24 -4.89 -8.15
N GLY A 53 3.96 -3.76 -7.49
CA GLY A 53 3.58 -3.70 -6.08
C GLY A 53 2.35 -4.56 -5.79
N SER A 54 1.29 -4.42 -6.58
CA SER A 54 0.08 -5.24 -6.47
C SER A 54 0.35 -6.74 -6.68
N LEU A 55 1.22 -7.10 -7.64
CA LEU A 55 1.62 -8.51 -7.84
C LEU A 55 2.41 -9.07 -6.65
N VAL A 56 3.30 -8.27 -6.06
CA VAL A 56 3.98 -8.62 -4.80
C VAL A 56 2.96 -8.81 -3.69
N GLY A 57 1.94 -7.94 -3.60
CA GLY A 57 0.83 -8.05 -2.66
C GLY A 57 0.08 -9.38 -2.78
N ILE A 58 -0.21 -9.84 -4.00
CA ILE A 58 -0.81 -11.16 -4.25
C ILE A 58 0.10 -12.27 -3.75
N GLY A 59 1.38 -12.25 -4.13
CA GLY A 59 2.34 -13.27 -3.71
C GLY A 59 2.49 -13.34 -2.18
N LEU A 60 2.60 -12.17 -1.53
CA LEU A 60 2.73 -12.07 -0.08
C LEU A 60 1.46 -12.56 0.64
N TYR A 61 0.28 -12.23 0.12
CA TYR A 61 -0.99 -12.72 0.65
C TYR A 61 -1.08 -14.24 0.60
N VAL A 62 -0.72 -14.84 -0.52
CA VAL A 62 -0.71 -16.31 -0.70
C VAL A 62 0.23 -16.98 0.28
N LEU A 63 1.45 -16.47 0.42
CA LEU A 63 2.45 -17.00 1.37
C LEU A 63 1.97 -16.85 2.83
N LEU A 64 1.46 -15.69 3.18
CA LEU A 64 0.88 -15.43 4.50
C LEU A 64 -0.25 -16.41 4.80
N ARG A 65 -1.20 -16.53 3.88
CA ARG A 65 -2.36 -17.43 4.02
C ARG A 65 -1.95 -18.89 4.17
N ALA A 66 -1.02 -19.35 3.34
CA ALA A 66 -0.49 -20.71 3.42
C ALA A 66 0.19 -20.99 4.77
N GLY A 67 0.96 -20.03 5.27
CA GLY A 67 1.61 -20.11 6.59
C GLY A 67 0.60 -20.16 7.73
N LEU A 68 -0.37 -19.23 7.73
CA LEU A 68 -1.43 -19.16 8.73
C LEU A 68 -2.30 -20.44 8.74
N LEU A 69 -2.66 -20.97 7.56
CA LEU A 69 -3.39 -22.22 7.45
C LEU A 69 -2.66 -23.37 8.13
N LYS A 70 -1.35 -23.55 7.86
CA LYS A 70 -0.56 -24.60 8.50
C LYS A 70 -0.59 -24.46 10.03
N VAL A 71 -0.32 -23.28 10.56
CA VAL A 71 -0.24 -23.03 12.01
C VAL A 71 -1.60 -23.24 12.67
N VAL A 72 -2.65 -22.57 12.19
CA VAL A 72 -3.97 -22.60 12.82
C VAL A 72 -4.60 -23.99 12.70
N PHE A 73 -4.38 -24.70 11.57
CA PHE A 73 -4.91 -26.03 11.36
C PHE A 73 -4.20 -27.06 12.27
N SER A 74 -2.86 -26.96 12.43
CA SER A 74 -2.12 -27.81 13.37
C SER A 74 -2.61 -27.66 14.79
N ILE A 75 -2.70 -26.40 15.28
CA ILE A 75 -3.20 -26.10 16.62
C ILE A 75 -4.66 -26.54 16.77
N GLY A 76 -5.47 -26.33 15.73
CA GLY A 76 -6.89 -26.70 15.73
C GLY A 76 -7.11 -28.22 15.82
N LEU A 77 -6.29 -29.03 15.13
CA LEU A 77 -6.32 -30.48 15.21
C LEU A 77 -5.96 -30.99 16.62
N GLU A 78 -4.86 -30.48 17.17
CA GLU A 78 -4.40 -30.86 18.52
C GLU A 78 -5.47 -30.54 19.59
N ASN A 79 -6.12 -29.38 19.48
CA ASN A 79 -7.08 -28.90 20.45
C ASN A 79 -8.55 -29.22 20.08
N ARG A 80 -8.80 -30.04 19.07
CA ARG A 80 -10.13 -30.43 18.57
C ARG A 80 -11.06 -29.22 18.32
N TRP A 81 -10.51 -28.18 17.70
CA TRP A 81 -11.28 -26.96 17.38
C TRP A 81 -12.36 -27.28 16.32
N SER A 82 -13.50 -26.63 16.46
CA SER A 82 -14.49 -26.62 15.39
C SER A 82 -13.98 -25.86 14.17
N LEU A 83 -14.47 -26.20 12.99
CA LEU A 83 -14.12 -25.47 11.73
C LEU A 83 -14.37 -23.96 11.87
N LEU A 84 -15.40 -23.59 12.62
CA LEU A 84 -15.72 -22.18 12.87
C LEU A 84 -14.62 -21.49 13.68
N ARG A 85 -14.05 -22.13 14.71
CA ARG A 85 -12.92 -21.58 15.48
C ARG A 85 -11.68 -21.42 14.62
N VAL A 86 -11.41 -22.40 13.77
CA VAL A 86 -10.29 -22.34 12.81
C VAL A 86 -10.48 -21.17 11.85
N ALA A 87 -11.69 -20.99 11.29
CA ALA A 87 -11.99 -19.90 10.37
C ALA A 87 -11.82 -18.53 11.03
N TYR A 88 -12.36 -18.34 12.23
CA TYR A 88 -12.19 -17.08 12.99
C TYR A 88 -10.72 -16.84 13.37
N GLY A 89 -10.00 -17.85 13.80
CA GLY A 89 -8.57 -17.74 14.11
C GLY A 89 -7.77 -17.28 12.91
N LEU A 90 -8.04 -17.84 11.74
CA LEU A 90 -7.43 -17.41 10.49
C LEU A 90 -7.75 -15.96 10.16
N ALA A 91 -9.03 -15.57 10.21
CA ALA A 91 -9.46 -14.21 9.88
C ALA A 91 -8.84 -13.16 10.82
N VAL A 92 -8.78 -13.45 12.12
CA VAL A 92 -8.15 -12.54 13.10
C VAL A 92 -6.65 -12.38 12.82
N LEU A 93 -5.92 -13.49 12.62
CA LEU A 93 -4.49 -13.44 12.37
C LEU A 93 -4.17 -12.76 11.04
N GLU A 94 -4.98 -12.98 10.01
CA GLU A 94 -4.87 -12.34 8.72
C GLU A 94 -5.07 -10.81 8.85
N PHE A 95 -6.11 -10.38 9.55
CA PHE A 95 -6.37 -8.97 9.84
C PHE A 95 -5.21 -8.32 10.59
N LEU A 96 -4.70 -8.97 11.64
CA LEU A 96 -3.56 -8.47 12.41
C LEU A 96 -2.30 -8.37 11.55
N ALA A 97 -2.02 -9.36 10.71
CA ALA A 97 -0.86 -9.35 9.83
C ALA A 97 -0.94 -8.23 8.78
N ILE A 98 -2.09 -8.04 8.12
CA ILE A 98 -2.29 -6.96 7.15
C ILE A 98 -2.17 -5.59 7.85
N THR A 99 -2.75 -5.45 9.04
CA THR A 99 -2.63 -4.22 9.84
C THR A 99 -1.17 -3.93 10.19
N ALA A 100 -0.41 -4.93 10.59
CA ALA A 100 1.03 -4.78 10.88
C ALA A 100 1.81 -4.35 9.61
N ILE A 101 1.51 -4.94 8.46
CA ILE A 101 2.12 -4.55 7.17
C ILE A 101 1.78 -3.09 6.84
N ALA A 102 0.54 -2.66 7.02
CA ALA A 102 0.12 -1.27 6.78
C ALA A 102 0.83 -0.29 7.72
N LEU A 103 0.98 -0.61 9.00
CA LEU A 103 1.69 0.25 9.97
C LEU A 103 3.19 0.34 9.66
N VAL A 104 3.83 -0.79 9.38
CA VAL A 104 5.24 -0.83 8.97
C VAL A 104 5.44 -0.13 7.63
N GLY A 105 4.52 -0.31 6.68
CA GLY A 105 4.48 0.39 5.41
C GLY A 105 4.39 1.90 5.58
N THR A 106 3.51 2.38 6.45
CA THR A 106 3.37 3.81 6.77
C THR A 106 4.68 4.41 7.31
N TRP A 107 5.34 3.70 8.22
CA TRP A 107 6.66 4.10 8.72
C TRP A 107 7.69 4.14 7.59
N ALA A 108 7.75 3.10 6.75
CA ALA A 108 8.72 2.98 5.67
C ALA A 108 8.49 4.03 4.57
N ALA A 109 7.23 4.27 4.18
CA ALA A 109 6.84 5.31 3.23
C ALA A 109 7.20 6.69 3.75
N THR A 110 6.86 7.00 5.04
CA THR A 110 7.23 8.28 5.68
C THR A 110 8.74 8.52 5.65
N ARG A 111 9.52 7.49 5.97
CA ARG A 111 10.98 7.60 5.96
C ARG A 111 11.54 7.79 4.55
N THR A 112 10.98 7.06 3.59
CA THR A 112 11.37 7.13 2.17
C THR A 112 11.03 8.50 1.56
N GLU A 113 9.89 9.07 1.90
CA GLU A 113 9.50 10.43 1.51
C GLU A 113 10.52 11.46 2.00
N LYS A 114 10.89 11.43 3.29
CA LYS A 114 11.92 12.29 3.86
C LYS A 114 13.28 12.14 3.17
N LEU A 115 13.67 10.91 2.86
CA LEU A 115 14.95 10.63 2.18
C LEU A 115 14.98 11.08 0.71
N SER A 116 13.84 11.04 0.04
CA SER A 116 13.72 11.45 -1.36
C SER A 116 13.58 12.96 -1.53
N GLY A 117 13.08 13.67 -0.52
CA GLY A 117 12.70 15.08 -0.59
C GLY A 117 11.50 15.36 -1.51
N LYS A 118 10.76 14.32 -1.89
CA LYS A 118 9.58 14.42 -2.74
C LYS A 118 8.40 13.81 -2.00
N LYS A 119 7.24 14.48 -2.05
CA LYS A 119 5.99 13.90 -1.61
C LYS A 119 5.65 12.74 -2.56
N ASP A 120 5.21 11.63 -1.99
CA ASP A 120 4.81 10.43 -2.72
C ASP A 120 5.83 10.04 -3.83
N PRO A 121 7.00 9.52 -3.45
CA PRO A 121 7.99 9.13 -4.45
C PRO A 121 7.48 7.89 -5.20
N GLY A 122 7.29 7.96 -6.50
CA GLY A 122 6.73 6.89 -7.35
C GLY A 122 7.48 5.53 -7.34
N LYS A 123 8.46 5.36 -6.48
CA LYS A 123 9.13 4.08 -6.17
C LYS A 123 8.60 3.41 -4.89
N VAL A 124 7.78 4.12 -4.12
CA VAL A 124 7.06 3.53 -3.00
C VAL A 124 5.96 2.68 -3.61
N VAL A 125 5.82 1.45 -3.18
CA VAL A 125 4.83 0.47 -3.67
C VAL A 125 4.26 -0.39 -2.55
N VAL A 126 4.66 -0.13 -1.30
CA VAL A 126 4.17 -0.87 -0.13
C VAL A 126 2.69 -0.59 0.15
N ASP A 127 2.20 0.55 -0.28
CA ASP A 127 0.80 0.98 -0.30
C ASP A 127 -0.04 0.07 -1.20
N GLU A 128 0.40 -0.13 -2.45
CA GLU A 128 -0.27 -1.05 -3.37
C GLU A 128 -0.17 -2.52 -2.88
N VAL A 129 0.93 -2.89 -2.21
CA VAL A 129 1.04 -4.21 -1.58
C VAL A 129 -0.05 -4.37 -0.51
N ALA A 130 -0.19 -3.40 0.40
CA ALA A 130 -1.18 -3.47 1.47
C ALA A 130 -2.63 -3.42 0.93
N GLY A 131 -2.92 -2.49 0.02
CA GLY A 131 -4.23 -2.35 -0.61
C GLY A 131 -4.65 -3.60 -1.37
N GLN A 132 -3.73 -4.20 -2.13
CA GLN A 132 -3.97 -5.46 -2.84
C GLN A 132 -4.23 -6.63 -1.88
N MET A 133 -3.50 -6.72 -0.76
CA MET A 133 -3.75 -7.74 0.26
C MET A 133 -5.15 -7.60 0.87
N ILE A 134 -5.60 -6.38 1.14
CA ILE A 134 -6.97 -6.10 1.63
C ILE A 134 -8.01 -6.56 0.61
N ALA A 135 -7.80 -6.28 -0.68
CA ALA A 135 -8.70 -6.69 -1.76
C ALA A 135 -8.87 -8.22 -1.84
N LEU A 136 -7.89 -9.00 -1.37
CA LEU A 136 -7.90 -10.46 -1.40
C LEU A 136 -8.56 -11.10 -0.16
N VAL A 137 -8.79 -10.34 0.93
CA VAL A 137 -9.36 -10.86 2.18
C VAL A 137 -10.64 -11.67 1.98
N PRO A 138 -11.64 -11.24 1.16
CA PRO A 138 -12.85 -12.02 0.96
C PRO A 138 -12.61 -13.43 0.39
N LEU A 139 -11.53 -13.64 -0.36
CA LEU A 139 -11.16 -14.95 -0.90
C LEU A 139 -10.65 -15.90 0.20
N GLY A 140 -10.11 -15.34 1.27
CA GLY A 140 -9.66 -16.08 2.43
C GLY A 140 -10.78 -16.56 3.35
N LEU A 141 -11.98 -16.00 3.28
CA LEU A 141 -13.11 -16.40 4.10
C LEU A 141 -13.73 -17.74 3.66
N GLY A 142 -13.42 -18.24 2.47
CA GLY A 142 -13.82 -19.56 1.96
C GLY A 142 -12.81 -20.65 2.26
N ILE A 143 -13.23 -21.93 2.16
CA ILE A 143 -12.38 -23.11 2.39
C ILE A 143 -11.38 -23.34 1.23
N GLY A 144 -11.51 -22.61 0.12
CA GLY A 144 -10.62 -22.71 -1.02
C GLY A 144 -10.39 -21.34 -1.67
N MET A 145 -9.12 -20.96 -1.80
CA MET A 145 -8.76 -19.81 -2.60
C MET A 145 -8.94 -20.18 -4.07
N VAL A 146 -10.02 -19.71 -4.66
CA VAL A 146 -10.25 -19.93 -6.10
C VAL A 146 -9.39 -18.90 -6.84
N TRP A 147 -8.33 -19.36 -7.47
CA TRP A 147 -7.35 -18.54 -8.18
C TRP A 147 -7.97 -17.60 -9.23
N TRP A 148 -9.09 -18.00 -9.83
CA TRP A 148 -9.87 -17.20 -10.76
C TRP A 148 -10.34 -15.87 -10.15
N ASN A 149 -10.53 -15.83 -8.84
CA ASN A 149 -10.98 -14.63 -8.13
C ASN A 149 -9.82 -13.68 -7.78
N ALA A 150 -8.58 -14.12 -7.85
CA ALA A 150 -7.42 -13.26 -7.63
C ALA A 150 -7.28 -12.21 -8.76
N MET A 151 -7.62 -12.59 -10.00
CA MET A 151 -7.61 -11.63 -11.12
C MET A 151 -8.68 -10.53 -10.99
N PRO A 152 -9.96 -10.81 -10.73
CA PRO A 152 -10.93 -9.77 -10.38
C PRO A 152 -10.51 -8.89 -9.22
N ALA A 153 -9.93 -9.45 -8.15
CA ALA A 153 -9.43 -8.67 -7.02
C ALA A 153 -8.32 -7.72 -7.44
N PHE A 154 -7.38 -8.19 -8.28
CA PHE A 154 -6.32 -7.34 -8.83
C PHE A 154 -6.88 -6.22 -9.70
N LEU A 155 -7.78 -6.54 -10.62
CA LEU A 155 -8.37 -5.56 -11.52
C LEU A 155 -9.20 -4.52 -10.78
N LEU A 156 -10.02 -4.93 -9.81
CA LEU A 156 -10.83 -4.02 -8.99
C LEU A 156 -9.94 -3.10 -8.15
N PHE A 157 -8.90 -3.65 -7.51
CA PHE A 157 -7.98 -2.83 -6.75
C PHE A 157 -7.31 -1.78 -7.64
N ARG A 158 -6.74 -2.17 -8.78
CA ARG A 158 -6.11 -1.22 -9.70
C ARG A 158 -7.09 -0.19 -10.26
N LEU A 159 -8.34 -0.60 -10.50
CA LEU A 159 -9.39 0.31 -10.94
C LEU A 159 -9.65 1.40 -9.89
N PHE A 160 -9.87 1.03 -8.62
CA PHE A 160 -10.18 1.98 -7.56
C PHE A 160 -8.98 2.84 -7.17
N ASP A 161 -7.77 2.28 -7.21
CA ASP A 161 -6.53 3.01 -7.01
C ASP A 161 -6.30 4.10 -8.08
N ILE A 162 -6.61 3.80 -9.35
CA ILE A 162 -6.46 4.78 -10.44
C ILE A 162 -7.57 5.82 -10.43
N ILE A 163 -8.84 5.41 -10.24
CA ILE A 163 -10.01 6.31 -10.25
C ILE A 163 -10.04 7.17 -9.00
N LYS A 164 -9.56 6.65 -7.88
CA LYS A 164 -9.53 7.29 -6.56
C LYS A 164 -10.90 7.89 -6.19
N PRO A 165 -11.93 7.04 -5.99
CA PRO A 165 -13.25 7.50 -5.58
C PRO A 165 -13.16 8.22 -4.22
N TYR A 166 -14.20 9.01 -3.89
CA TYR A 166 -14.27 9.59 -2.55
C TYR A 166 -14.28 8.48 -1.48
N PRO A 167 -13.48 8.54 -0.38
CA PRO A 167 -12.63 9.66 0.04
C PRO A 167 -11.15 9.56 -0.36
N CYS A 168 -10.71 8.59 -1.20
CA CYS A 168 -9.28 8.33 -1.51
C CYS A 168 -8.50 9.60 -1.80
N ARG A 169 -8.99 10.48 -2.72
CA ARG A 169 -8.34 11.75 -3.06
C ARG A 169 -8.17 12.72 -1.88
N HIS A 170 -9.01 12.61 -0.85
CA HIS A 170 -8.89 13.44 0.35
C HIS A 170 -7.85 12.87 1.30
N LEU A 171 -7.75 11.55 1.37
CA LEU A 171 -6.79 10.85 2.21
C LEU A 171 -5.35 11.01 1.71
N GLU A 172 -5.12 11.08 0.40
CA GLU A 172 -3.83 11.38 -0.22
C GLU A 172 -3.23 12.71 0.27
N LYS A 173 -4.08 13.64 0.77
CA LYS A 173 -3.63 14.92 1.33
C LYS A 173 -3.07 14.80 2.75
N LEU A 174 -3.24 13.69 3.40
CA LEU A 174 -2.67 13.44 4.73
C LEU A 174 -1.14 13.54 4.69
N PRO A 175 -0.51 13.89 5.82
CA PRO A 175 0.94 14.09 5.86
C PRO A 175 1.70 12.77 5.72
N ALA A 176 2.80 12.84 4.98
CA ALA A 176 3.80 11.78 4.88
C ALA A 176 3.20 10.41 4.47
N GLY A 177 3.77 9.32 4.96
CA GLY A 177 3.35 7.95 4.63
C GLY A 177 1.88 7.61 4.97
N LEU A 178 1.22 8.41 5.82
CA LEU A 178 -0.22 8.22 6.06
C LEU A 178 -1.05 8.53 4.81
N GLY A 179 -0.71 9.59 4.07
CA GLY A 179 -1.40 9.92 2.82
C GLY A 179 -1.15 8.86 1.75
N ILE A 180 0.10 8.40 1.64
CA ILE A 180 0.52 7.38 0.69
C ILE A 180 -0.22 6.06 0.93
N MET A 181 -0.38 5.64 2.19
CA MET A 181 -1.01 4.36 2.54
C MET A 181 -2.53 4.41 2.57
N ALA A 182 -3.12 5.54 3.00
CA ALA A 182 -4.55 5.60 3.34
C ALA A 182 -5.47 5.52 2.11
N ASP A 183 -5.08 6.11 1.00
CA ASP A 183 -5.85 6.06 -0.23
C ASP A 183 -5.89 4.64 -0.81
N ASP A 184 -4.77 3.91 -0.79
CA ASP A 184 -4.70 2.53 -1.27
C ASP A 184 -5.39 1.54 -0.33
N ILE A 185 -5.34 1.78 0.99
CA ILE A 185 -6.14 1.00 1.95
C ILE A 185 -7.63 1.13 1.62
N VAL A 186 -8.12 2.33 1.36
CA VAL A 186 -9.54 2.53 1.01
C VAL A 186 -9.87 1.98 -0.37
N ALA A 187 -8.98 2.12 -1.37
CA ALA A 187 -9.14 1.48 -2.66
C ALA A 187 -9.21 -0.05 -2.52
N GLY A 188 -8.37 -0.63 -1.65
CA GLY A 188 -8.38 -2.05 -1.29
C GLY A 188 -9.70 -2.49 -0.63
N ILE A 189 -10.28 -1.67 0.26
CA ILE A 189 -11.58 -1.94 0.87
C ILE A 189 -12.69 -1.95 -0.18
N TYR A 190 -12.72 -0.98 -1.11
CA TYR A 190 -13.69 -0.98 -2.20
C TYR A 190 -13.54 -2.22 -3.09
N ALA A 191 -12.31 -2.59 -3.40
CA ALA A 191 -12.05 -3.81 -4.17
C ALA A 191 -12.52 -5.05 -3.41
N ALA A 192 -12.26 -5.14 -2.10
CA ALA A 192 -12.72 -6.24 -1.26
C ALA A 192 -14.26 -6.36 -1.24
N LEU A 193 -14.99 -5.25 -1.16
CA LEU A 193 -16.45 -5.25 -1.25
C LEU A 193 -16.93 -5.79 -2.60
N GLY A 194 -16.30 -5.35 -3.71
CA GLY A 194 -16.60 -5.87 -5.03
C GLY A 194 -16.32 -7.37 -5.17
N VAL A 195 -15.18 -7.83 -4.65
CA VAL A 195 -14.81 -9.25 -4.62
C VAL A 195 -15.79 -10.07 -3.76
N ALA A 196 -16.20 -9.55 -2.61
CA ALA A 196 -17.17 -10.22 -1.75
C ALA A 196 -18.50 -10.43 -2.49
N VAL A 197 -18.97 -9.43 -3.21
CA VAL A 197 -20.19 -9.56 -4.04
C VAL A 197 -20.01 -10.62 -5.13
N LEU A 198 -18.87 -10.66 -5.82
CA LEU A 198 -18.58 -11.68 -6.84
C LEU A 198 -18.58 -13.09 -6.23
N VAL A 199 -17.96 -13.27 -5.06
CA VAL A 199 -17.93 -14.55 -4.35
C VAL A 199 -19.35 -14.97 -3.93
N MET A 200 -20.15 -14.03 -3.41
CA MET A 200 -21.55 -14.32 -3.04
C MET A 200 -22.39 -14.76 -4.24
N ILE A 201 -22.22 -14.12 -5.40
CA ILE A 201 -22.91 -14.50 -6.64
C ILE A 201 -22.50 -15.93 -7.05
N GLN A 202 -21.21 -16.24 -7.02
CA GLN A 202 -20.71 -17.59 -7.35
C GLN A 202 -21.26 -18.70 -6.42
N TRP A 203 -21.60 -18.37 -5.20
CA TRP A 203 -22.17 -19.34 -4.24
C TRP A 203 -23.70 -19.50 -4.39
N ALA A 204 -24.36 -18.52 -5.03
CA ALA A 204 -25.79 -18.55 -5.25
C ALA A 204 -26.22 -19.35 -6.49
N PHE A 205 -25.27 -19.64 -7.40
CA PHE A 205 -25.48 -20.38 -8.64
C PHE A 205 -24.51 -21.56 -8.75
#